data_2cb23d486de06a48fe36a57bce11074c
#
_entry.id   2cb23d486de06a48fe36a57bce11074c
#
_cell.length_a   1.000
_cell.length_b   1.000
_cell.length_c   1.000
_cell.angle_alpha   90.00
_cell.angle_beta   90.00
_cell.angle_gamma   90.00
#
_symmetry.space_group_name_H-M   'P 1'
#
loop_
_entity.id
_entity.type
_entity.pdbx_description
1 polymer ?
#
loop_
_entity_poly.entity_id
_entity_poly.type
_entity_poly.pdbx_seq_one_letter_code
_entity_poly.pdbx_strand_id
1 'polypeptide(L)'
;MSKEQREFNASLLRKGMMICRNSQFCKGRQIGIHGRMFGADQMEELDSVCAVFAAEICDTPWVVTKTMNVEFIKEILPNQIYKTYVGIKKIGNTSITLNAEIRTHSVDTEKETLALRCETIFVRINEYGEAIKISDNVRGKYPELSEKKESI
;
A
#
# COMPACT_ATOMS: atom_id res chain seq x y z
N MET A 1 7.58 10.93 12.62
CA MET A 1 7.73 9.54 13.08
C MET A 1 9.12 9.36 13.67
N SER A 2 9.22 8.79 14.87
CA SER A 2 10.49 8.54 15.56
C SER A 2 11.32 7.47 14.83
N LYS A 3 12.63 7.45 15.09
CA LYS A 3 13.52 6.39 14.58
C LYS A 3 13.05 5.01 15.05
N GLU A 4 12.68 4.90 16.33
CA GLU A 4 12.17 3.64 16.90
C GLU A 4 10.92 3.14 16.20
N GLN A 5 9.99 4.04 15.88
CA GLN A 5 8.76 3.68 15.16
C GLN A 5 9.08 3.19 13.75
N ARG A 6 10.03 3.83 13.07
CA ARG A 6 10.45 3.39 11.73
C ARG A 6 11.11 2.01 11.76
N GLU A 7 11.95 1.75 12.76
CA GLU A 7 12.60 0.45 12.93
C GLU A 7 11.57 -0.65 13.25
N PHE A 8 10.59 -0.32 14.09
CA PHE A 8 9.50 -1.24 14.40
C PHE A 8 8.67 -1.58 13.16
N ASN A 9 8.28 -0.56 12.39
CA ASN A 9 7.55 -0.77 11.14
C ASN A 9 8.35 -1.62 10.14
N ALA A 10 9.64 -1.32 9.99
CA ALA A 10 10.51 -2.10 9.12
C ALA A 10 10.59 -3.57 9.55
N SER A 11 10.62 -3.83 10.85
CA SER A 11 10.59 -5.18 11.40
C SER A 11 9.32 -5.95 11.00
N LEU A 12 8.16 -5.29 11.09
CA LEU A 12 6.89 -5.88 10.67
C LEU A 12 6.87 -6.16 9.17
N LEU A 13 7.33 -5.20 8.37
CA LEU A 13 7.38 -5.31 6.91
C LEU A 13 8.28 -6.46 6.45
N ARG A 14 9.43 -6.66 7.11
CA ARG A 14 10.34 -7.78 6.80
C ARG A 14 9.69 -9.14 7.02
N LYS A 15 8.73 -9.21 7.93
CA LYS A 15 7.95 -10.43 8.20
C LYS A 15 6.80 -10.64 7.21
N GLY A 16 6.65 -9.74 6.23
CA GLY A 16 5.53 -9.78 5.29
C GLY A 16 4.22 -9.26 5.85
N MET A 17 4.27 -8.54 6.98
CA MET A 17 3.09 -7.96 7.61
C MET A 17 2.76 -6.60 7.01
N MET A 18 1.48 -6.21 7.12
CA MET A 18 1.02 -4.88 6.71
C MET A 18 1.01 -3.94 7.91
N ILE A 19 1.22 -2.65 7.63
CA ILE A 19 1.12 -1.58 8.61
C ILE A 19 0.00 -0.61 8.23
N CYS A 20 -0.67 -0.02 9.22
CA CYS A 20 -1.70 0.98 8.98
C CYS A 20 -1.03 2.30 8.57
N ARG A 21 -1.40 2.80 7.39
CA ARG A 21 -0.82 4.03 6.83
C ARG A 21 -1.79 5.20 6.84
N ASN A 22 -3.08 4.96 6.89
CA ASN A 22 -4.09 6.00 6.93
C ASN A 22 -5.33 5.52 7.66
N SER A 23 -6.00 6.44 8.34
CA SER A 23 -7.25 6.18 9.04
C SER A 23 -8.12 7.42 8.95
N GLN A 24 -9.35 7.30 8.46
CA GLN A 24 -10.25 8.44 8.31
C GLN A 24 -11.72 8.01 8.27
N PHE A 25 -12.61 8.97 8.45
CA PHE A 25 -14.04 8.75 8.25
C PHE A 25 -14.38 8.74 6.76
N CYS A 26 -15.31 7.88 6.38
CA CYS A 26 -15.92 7.94 5.05
C CYS A 26 -16.80 9.19 4.97
N LYS A 27 -16.41 10.13 4.11
CA LYS A 27 -17.05 11.44 3.97
C LYS A 27 -18.23 11.37 3.00
N GLY A 28 -19.21 12.27 3.19
CA GLY A 28 -20.41 12.34 2.34
C GLY A 28 -20.12 12.47 0.85
N ARG A 29 -19.08 13.22 0.47
CA ARG A 29 -18.64 13.38 -0.93
C ARG A 29 -18.15 12.09 -1.59
N GLN A 30 -17.79 11.08 -0.80
CA GLN A 30 -17.31 9.78 -1.26
C GLN A 30 -18.45 8.78 -1.46
N ILE A 31 -19.67 9.15 -1.11
CA ILE A 31 -20.84 8.28 -1.15
C ILE A 31 -21.51 8.38 -2.52
N GLY A 32 -21.71 7.23 -3.16
CA GLY A 32 -22.40 7.11 -4.42
C GLY A 32 -23.92 7.01 -4.30
N ILE A 33 -24.56 6.82 -5.47
CA ILE A 33 -26.02 6.75 -5.57
C ILE A 33 -26.64 5.57 -4.81
N HIS A 34 -25.86 4.56 -4.48
CA HIS A 34 -26.31 3.39 -3.72
C HIS A 34 -26.08 3.53 -2.21
N GLY A 35 -25.72 4.74 -1.72
CA GLY A 35 -25.52 5.00 -0.31
C GLY A 35 -24.25 4.38 0.30
N ARG A 36 -23.27 4.07 -0.55
CA ARG A 36 -21.98 3.49 -0.13
C ARG A 36 -20.82 4.20 -0.83
N MET A 37 -19.63 4.06 -0.27
CA MET A 37 -18.43 4.68 -0.86
C MET A 37 -18.18 4.19 -2.29
N PHE A 38 -17.92 5.12 -3.20
CA PHE A 38 -17.56 4.80 -4.58
C PHE A 38 -16.31 3.94 -4.66
N GLY A 39 -16.33 2.95 -5.56
CA GLY A 39 -15.14 2.16 -5.85
C GLY A 39 -13.96 3.00 -6.36
N ALA A 40 -14.25 4.04 -7.16
CA ALA A 40 -13.23 4.96 -7.65
C ALA A 40 -12.53 5.72 -6.51
N ASP A 41 -13.27 6.16 -5.50
CA ASP A 41 -12.69 6.81 -4.32
C ASP A 41 -11.85 5.84 -3.49
N GLN A 42 -12.26 4.59 -3.40
CA GLN A 42 -11.48 3.55 -2.73
C GLN A 42 -10.18 3.27 -3.48
N MET A 43 -10.21 3.23 -4.81
CA MET A 43 -9.03 3.06 -5.64
C MET A 43 -8.08 4.25 -5.56
N GLU A 44 -8.61 5.47 -5.51
CA GLU A 44 -7.81 6.68 -5.30
C GLU A 44 -7.09 6.64 -3.96
N GLU A 45 -7.77 6.25 -2.90
CA GLU A 45 -7.18 6.07 -1.56
C GLU A 45 -6.02 5.07 -1.62
N LEU A 46 -6.25 3.91 -2.22
CA LEU A 46 -5.22 2.88 -2.36
C LEU A 46 -4.02 3.37 -3.17
N ASP A 47 -4.26 3.99 -4.31
CA ASP A 47 -3.18 4.47 -5.17
C ASP A 47 -2.35 5.54 -4.47
N SER A 48 -3.00 6.49 -3.81
CA SER A 48 -2.32 7.55 -3.06
C SER A 48 -1.47 7.02 -1.91
N VAL A 49 -2.05 6.16 -1.08
CA VAL A 49 -1.35 5.60 0.08
C VAL A 49 -0.21 4.68 -0.36
N CYS A 50 -0.45 3.82 -1.33
CA CYS A 50 0.56 2.91 -1.85
C CYS A 50 1.69 3.66 -2.58
N ALA A 51 1.38 4.73 -3.31
CA ALA A 51 2.39 5.54 -3.99
C ALA A 51 3.37 6.18 -3.00
N VAL A 52 2.86 6.79 -1.94
CA VAL A 52 3.69 7.38 -0.88
C VAL A 52 4.53 6.29 -0.21
N PHE A 53 3.91 5.15 0.11
CA PHE A 53 4.60 4.02 0.72
C PHE A 53 5.71 3.48 -0.19
N ALA A 54 5.43 3.27 -1.47
CA ALA A 54 6.42 2.80 -2.44
C ALA A 54 7.60 3.78 -2.58
N ALA A 55 7.32 5.09 -2.61
CA ALA A 55 8.33 6.12 -2.68
C ALA A 55 9.24 6.11 -1.44
N GLU A 56 8.67 5.96 -0.26
CA GLU A 56 9.43 5.87 0.99
C GLU A 56 10.29 4.61 1.05
N ILE A 57 9.75 3.46 0.63
CA ILE A 57 10.51 2.19 0.62
C ILE A 57 11.64 2.25 -0.40
N CYS A 58 11.37 2.72 -1.62
CA CYS A 58 12.36 2.81 -2.70
C CYS A 58 13.31 3.99 -2.57
N ASP A 59 13.08 4.85 -1.57
CA ASP A 59 13.90 6.02 -1.28
C ASP A 59 14.01 6.99 -2.46
N THR A 60 12.91 7.15 -3.20
CA THR A 60 12.81 8.03 -4.36
C THR A 60 11.34 8.35 -4.66
N PRO A 61 11.01 9.60 -5.04
CA PRO A 61 9.64 9.92 -5.48
C PRO A 61 9.32 9.40 -6.90
N TRP A 62 10.34 8.92 -7.63
CA TRP A 62 10.19 8.46 -9.02
C TRP A 62 9.75 7.02 -9.09
N VAL A 63 8.54 6.77 -8.60
CA VAL A 63 7.85 5.47 -8.71
C VAL A 63 6.46 5.72 -9.29
N VAL A 64 6.04 4.84 -10.19
CA VAL A 64 4.74 4.97 -10.86
C VAL A 64 3.98 3.66 -10.79
N THR A 65 2.66 3.75 -10.68
CA THR A 65 1.77 2.60 -10.68
C THR A 65 1.81 1.91 -12.04
N LYS A 66 2.12 0.63 -12.05
CA LYS A 66 2.09 -0.19 -13.25
C LYS A 66 0.78 -1.00 -13.35
N THR A 67 0.43 -1.67 -12.26
CA THR A 67 -0.80 -2.45 -12.19
C THR A 67 -1.45 -2.29 -10.82
N MET A 68 -2.77 -2.40 -10.79
CA MET A 68 -3.56 -2.42 -9.58
C MET A 68 -4.66 -3.46 -9.73
N ASN A 69 -4.60 -4.51 -8.93
CA ASN A 69 -5.60 -5.57 -8.92
C ASN A 69 -6.42 -5.47 -7.64
N VAL A 70 -7.67 -5.05 -7.75
CA VAL A 70 -8.55 -4.73 -6.62
C VAL A 70 -9.71 -5.71 -6.56
N GLU A 71 -9.96 -6.23 -5.36
CA GLU A 71 -11.13 -7.04 -5.05
C GLU A 71 -11.98 -6.32 -4.02
N PHE A 72 -13.21 -5.95 -4.40
CA PHE A 72 -14.18 -5.33 -3.49
C PHE A 72 -14.94 -6.42 -2.75
N ILE A 73 -14.79 -6.46 -1.43
CA ILE A 73 -15.32 -7.55 -0.59
C ILE A 73 -16.57 -7.11 0.15
N LYS A 74 -16.55 -5.91 0.76
CA LYS A 74 -17.67 -5.38 1.52
C LYS A 74 -17.75 -3.88 1.36
N GLU A 75 -18.97 -3.36 1.31
CA GLU A 75 -19.22 -1.92 1.19
C GLU A 75 -18.68 -1.13 2.39
N ILE A 76 -18.28 0.11 2.12
CA ILE A 76 -17.96 1.10 3.14
C ILE A 76 -19.13 2.10 3.18
N LEU A 77 -19.71 2.27 4.36
CA LEU A 77 -20.89 3.07 4.58
C LEU A 77 -20.55 4.48 5.07
N PRO A 78 -21.50 5.43 4.95
CA PRO A 78 -21.31 6.79 5.48
C PRO A 78 -20.95 6.76 6.97
N ASN A 79 -20.03 7.64 7.36
CA ASN A 79 -19.58 7.81 8.74
C ASN A 79 -18.84 6.64 9.36
N GLN A 80 -18.58 5.57 8.60
CA GLN A 80 -17.67 4.55 9.07
C GLN A 80 -16.22 5.05 9.01
N ILE A 81 -15.42 4.61 9.98
CA ILE A 81 -13.98 4.77 9.90
C ILE A 81 -13.45 3.68 8.98
N TYR A 82 -12.56 4.04 8.07
CA TYR A 82 -11.79 3.06 7.32
C TYR A 82 -10.29 3.28 7.49
N LYS A 83 -9.55 2.20 7.48
CA LYS A 83 -8.10 2.19 7.64
C LYS A 83 -7.46 1.51 6.46
N THR A 84 -6.38 2.10 5.94
CA THR A 84 -5.62 1.54 4.84
C THR A 84 -4.32 0.95 5.35
N TYR A 85 -4.13 -0.33 5.09
CA TYR A 85 -2.96 -1.11 5.46
C TYR A 85 -2.15 -1.44 4.22
N VAL A 86 -0.83 -1.37 4.34
CA VAL A 86 0.08 -1.69 3.23
C VAL A 86 1.24 -2.55 3.74
N GLY A 87 1.64 -3.51 2.95
CA GLY A 87 2.82 -4.33 3.17
C GLY A 87 3.57 -4.58 1.87
N ILE A 88 4.77 -5.12 1.99
CA ILE A 88 5.61 -5.46 0.85
C ILE A 88 5.43 -6.95 0.57
N LYS A 89 5.02 -7.30 -0.66
CA LYS A 89 4.98 -8.69 -1.10
C LYS A 89 6.34 -9.13 -1.62
N LYS A 90 6.92 -8.35 -2.53
CA LYS A 90 8.27 -8.61 -3.05
C LYS A 90 8.89 -7.36 -3.67
N ILE A 91 10.20 -7.34 -3.73
CA ILE A 91 10.98 -6.32 -4.42
C ILE A 91 11.69 -7.00 -5.59
N GLY A 92 11.32 -6.60 -6.81
CA GLY A 92 11.93 -7.07 -8.05
C GLY A 92 13.14 -6.23 -8.45
N ASN A 93 13.58 -6.38 -9.68
CA ASN A 93 14.72 -5.60 -10.20
C ASN A 93 14.38 -4.10 -10.33
N THR A 94 13.28 -3.79 -11.01
CA THR A 94 12.81 -2.41 -11.26
C THR A 94 11.48 -2.10 -10.59
N SER A 95 10.84 -3.09 -9.96
CA SER A 95 9.49 -2.97 -9.43
C SER A 95 9.39 -3.42 -7.99
N ILE A 96 8.37 -2.91 -7.31
CA ILE A 96 7.96 -3.35 -5.99
C ILE A 96 6.50 -3.75 -6.04
N THR A 97 6.18 -4.93 -5.51
CA THR A 97 4.80 -5.42 -5.38
C THR A 97 4.35 -5.24 -3.95
N LEU A 98 3.24 -4.55 -3.79
CA LEU A 98 2.63 -4.25 -2.50
C LEU A 98 1.32 -5.00 -2.33
N ASN A 99 1.07 -5.46 -1.11
CA ASN A 99 -0.26 -5.89 -0.67
C ASN A 99 -0.87 -4.74 0.11
N ALA A 100 -2.13 -4.45 -0.14
CA ALA A 100 -2.87 -3.42 0.57
C ALA A 100 -4.28 -3.89 0.90
N GLU A 101 -4.82 -3.37 1.99
CA GLU A 101 -6.19 -3.63 2.42
C GLU A 101 -6.81 -2.34 2.91
N ILE A 102 -8.10 -2.17 2.65
CA ILE A 102 -8.92 -1.21 3.39
C ILE A 102 -9.84 -2.01 4.31
N ARG A 103 -9.85 -1.64 5.58
CA ARG A 103 -10.68 -2.25 6.61
C ARG A 103 -11.58 -1.19 7.23
N THR A 104 -12.84 -1.52 7.46
CA THR A 104 -13.70 -0.68 8.29
C THR A 104 -13.44 -0.99 9.75
N HIS A 105 -13.50 0.04 10.59
CA HIS A 105 -13.21 -0.07 12.01
C HIS A 105 -14.44 0.39 12.82
N SER A 106 -14.90 -0.45 13.74
CA SER A 106 -15.93 -0.09 14.70
C SER A 106 -15.27 0.39 15.99
N VAL A 107 -15.53 1.65 16.36
CA VAL A 107 -14.99 2.24 17.58
C VAL A 107 -15.51 1.52 18.83
N ASP A 108 -16.79 1.13 18.80
CA ASP A 108 -17.46 0.53 19.98
C ASP A 108 -16.92 -0.87 20.30
N THR A 109 -16.65 -1.67 19.27
CA THR A 109 -16.24 -3.07 19.44
C THR A 109 -14.75 -3.28 19.15
N GLU A 110 -14.06 -2.25 18.67
CA GLU A 110 -12.68 -2.32 18.16
C GLU A 110 -12.49 -3.34 17.03
N LYS A 111 -13.61 -3.82 16.45
CA LYS A 111 -13.57 -4.80 15.36
C LYS A 111 -13.23 -4.15 14.04
N GLU A 112 -12.29 -4.74 13.32
CA GLU A 112 -11.98 -4.40 11.94
C GLU A 112 -12.58 -5.43 10.98
N THR A 113 -13.13 -4.96 9.87
CA THR A 113 -13.73 -5.80 8.83
C THR A 113 -13.09 -5.48 7.50
N LEU A 114 -12.62 -6.51 6.80
CA LEU A 114 -12.01 -6.35 5.47
C LEU A 114 -13.06 -5.84 4.47
N ALA A 115 -12.82 -4.67 3.89
CA ALA A 115 -13.69 -4.07 2.88
C ALA A 115 -13.19 -4.34 1.47
N LEU A 116 -11.87 -4.22 1.26
CA LEU A 116 -11.26 -4.57 -0.01
C LEU A 116 -9.80 -4.95 0.18
N ARG A 117 -9.28 -5.71 -0.77
CA ARG A 117 -7.84 -6.01 -0.85
C ARG A 117 -7.31 -5.68 -2.23
N CYS A 118 -6.03 -5.39 -2.28
CA CYS A 118 -5.35 -4.98 -3.50
C CYS A 118 -3.95 -5.56 -3.54
N GLU A 119 -3.55 -5.97 -4.73
CA GLU A 119 -2.14 -6.18 -5.06
C GLU A 119 -1.77 -5.16 -6.11
N THR A 120 -0.77 -4.34 -5.85
CA THR A 120 -0.35 -3.27 -6.76
C THR A 120 1.14 -3.33 -7.01
N ILE A 121 1.55 -3.03 -8.23
CA ILE A 121 2.95 -3.02 -8.65
C ILE A 121 3.33 -1.59 -9.03
N PHE A 122 4.40 -1.11 -8.42
CA PHE A 122 5.04 0.17 -8.73
C PHE A 122 6.38 -0.09 -9.41
N VAL A 123 6.73 0.74 -10.38
CA VAL A 123 8.00 0.67 -11.09
C VAL A 123 8.81 1.93 -10.81
N ARG A 124 10.07 1.75 -10.45
CA ARG A 124 11.01 2.85 -10.34
C ARG A 124 11.40 3.33 -11.74
N ILE A 125 11.31 4.64 -11.96
CA ILE A 125 11.63 5.26 -13.25
C ILE A 125 12.66 6.38 -13.09
N ASN A 126 13.30 6.75 -14.20
CA ASN A 126 14.10 7.96 -14.31
C ASN A 126 13.23 9.13 -14.80
N GLU A 127 13.83 10.29 -14.98
CA GLU A 127 13.15 11.52 -15.46
C GLU A 127 12.55 11.37 -16.87
N TYR A 128 12.98 10.38 -17.65
CA TYR A 128 12.46 10.10 -19.00
C TYR A 128 11.37 9.02 -19.00
N GLY A 129 10.97 8.54 -17.81
CA GLY A 129 9.96 7.49 -17.69
C GLY A 129 10.48 6.07 -17.94
N GLU A 130 11.77 5.88 -18.05
CA GLU A 130 12.37 4.58 -18.25
C GLU A 130 12.55 3.84 -16.93
N ALA A 131 12.24 2.53 -16.93
CA ALA A 131 12.41 1.70 -15.75
C ALA A 131 13.90 1.59 -15.37
N ILE A 132 14.21 1.85 -14.11
CA ILE A 132 15.56 1.72 -13.57
C ILE A 132 15.57 0.83 -12.33
N LYS A 133 16.73 0.25 -12.05
CA LYS A 133 16.93 -0.68 -10.97
C LYS A 133 16.66 -0.04 -9.59
N ILE A 134 15.92 -0.75 -8.76
CA ILE A 134 15.79 -0.42 -7.33
C ILE A 134 17.16 -0.64 -6.68
N SER A 135 17.60 0.31 -5.84
CA SER A 135 18.95 0.30 -5.29
C SER A 135 19.25 -0.95 -4.45
N ASP A 136 20.50 -1.34 -4.43
CA ASP A 136 20.97 -2.46 -3.60
C ASP A 136 20.81 -2.14 -2.10
N ASN A 137 20.88 -0.86 -1.73
CA ASN A 137 20.65 -0.42 -0.36
C ASN A 137 19.21 -0.73 0.11
N VAL A 138 18.22 -0.48 -0.75
CA VAL A 138 16.81 -0.82 -0.48
C VAL A 138 16.64 -2.33 -0.39
N ARG A 139 17.21 -3.07 -1.32
CA ARG A 139 17.13 -4.53 -1.37
C ARG A 139 17.79 -5.17 -0.14
N GLY A 140 18.89 -4.57 0.34
CA GLY A 140 19.58 -5.01 1.54
C GLY A 140 18.81 -4.82 2.84
N LYS A 141 17.87 -3.87 2.88
CA LYS A 141 16.96 -3.68 4.02
C LYS A 141 15.88 -4.76 4.12
N TYR A 142 15.51 -5.36 2.98
CA TYR A 142 14.44 -6.35 2.88
C TYR A 142 14.93 -7.58 2.09
N PRO A 143 15.97 -8.29 2.60
CA PRO A 143 16.62 -9.36 1.82
C PRO A 143 15.68 -10.53 1.51
N GLU A 144 14.78 -10.87 2.43
CA GLU A 144 13.86 -12.00 2.24
C GLU A 144 12.73 -11.69 1.27
N LEU A 145 12.41 -10.40 1.07
CA LEU A 145 11.37 -9.93 0.16
C LEU A 145 11.93 -9.56 -1.23
N SER A 146 13.24 -9.49 -1.36
CA SER A 146 13.91 -9.12 -2.59
C SER A 146 14.17 -10.34 -3.46
N GLU A 147 13.91 -10.21 -4.78
CA GLU A 147 14.24 -11.26 -5.73
C GLU A 147 15.76 -11.47 -5.76
N LYS A 148 16.17 -12.74 -5.70
CA LYS A 148 17.56 -13.09 -5.88
C LYS A 148 17.94 -12.87 -7.33
N LYS A 149 19.12 -12.28 -7.57
CA LYS A 149 19.69 -12.26 -8.92
C LYS A 149 19.85 -13.71 -9.36
N GLU A 150 19.24 -14.06 -10.50
CA GLU A 150 19.57 -15.34 -11.12
C GLU A 150 21.06 -15.33 -11.46
N SER A 151 21.79 -16.26 -10.85
CA SER A 151 23.16 -16.52 -11.24
C SER A 151 23.12 -17.24 -12.58
N ILE A 152 23.53 -16.57 -13.62
CA ILE A 152 23.73 -17.18 -14.93
C ILE A 152 25.02 -18.00 -14.89
#